data_337e526f82f1619ca11c2322e2798d93
#
_entry.id   337e526f82f1619ca11c2322e2798d93
#
_cell.length_a   1.000
_cell.length_b   1.000
_cell.length_c   1.000
_cell.angle_alpha   90.00
_cell.angle_beta   90.00
_cell.angle_gamma   90.00
#
_symmetry.space_group_name_H-M   'P 1'
#
loop_
_entity.id
_entity.type
_entity.pdbx_description
1 polymer ?
#
loop_
_entity_poly.entity_id
_entity_poly.type
_entity_poly.pdbx_seq_one_letter_code
_entity_poly.pdbx_strand_id
1 'polypeptide(L)'
;MAGSDESLDPLADDLLAFWFGTPDDPEYGGFRDVWFEKSEAFDAEVGARFAEAHARAARGELDGWAVTPKGALALILLLDQVPRNIHRGTPRAFATDGKALDAAKQALRDGHDTALTPVERLFLYMPFQHAEDLVEQERSLTLYDRLGIEGAQKSAHRHHEIIALFGRFPHRNAILGRDSTPEELAFLEEPNSSF
;
A
#
# COMPACT_ATOMS: atom_id res chain seq x y z
N MET A 1 24.83 23.48 -11.73
CA MET A 1 24.97 22.00 -11.72
C MET A 1 23.71 21.46 -12.33
N ALA A 2 23.83 20.81 -13.49
CA ALA A 2 22.70 20.24 -14.21
C ALA A 2 22.13 19.10 -13.34
N GLY A 3 20.84 19.22 -12.97
CA GLY A 3 20.11 18.08 -12.43
C GLY A 3 20.14 16.99 -13.47
N SER A 4 20.70 15.82 -13.11
CA SER A 4 20.51 14.62 -13.88
C SER A 4 18.99 14.41 -14.01
N ASP A 5 18.50 14.47 -15.25
CA ASP A 5 17.19 13.99 -15.63
C ASP A 5 17.27 12.45 -15.44
N GLU A 6 17.11 12.01 -14.19
CA GLU A 6 16.98 10.59 -13.87
C GLU A 6 15.60 10.16 -14.36
N SER A 7 15.55 9.77 -15.63
CA SER A 7 14.35 9.13 -16.19
C SER A 7 13.96 7.97 -15.29
N LEU A 8 12.68 7.90 -14.93
CA LEU A 8 12.13 6.79 -14.17
C LEU A 8 12.42 5.46 -14.90
N ASP A 9 12.66 4.39 -14.14
CA ASP A 9 12.79 3.06 -14.73
C ASP A 9 11.52 2.74 -15.55
N PRO A 10 11.64 2.28 -16.81
CA PRO A 10 10.46 2.02 -17.66
C PRO A 10 9.43 1.08 -17.03
N LEU A 11 9.86 0.14 -16.19
CA LEU A 11 8.94 -0.76 -15.47
C LEU A 11 8.20 -0.02 -14.35
N ALA A 12 8.85 0.93 -13.67
CA ALA A 12 8.21 1.76 -12.67
C ALA A 12 7.17 2.70 -13.33
N ASP A 13 7.52 3.26 -14.48
CA ASP A 13 6.61 4.12 -15.26
C ASP A 13 5.40 3.34 -15.75
N ASP A 14 5.59 2.12 -16.28
CA ASP A 14 4.51 1.21 -16.70
C ASP A 14 3.57 0.85 -15.54
N LEU A 15 4.11 0.56 -14.35
CA LEU A 15 3.31 0.29 -13.16
C LEU A 15 2.48 1.52 -12.73
N LEU A 16 3.09 2.69 -12.69
CA LEU A 16 2.39 3.92 -12.30
C LEU A 16 1.29 4.30 -13.32
N ALA A 17 1.59 4.16 -14.61
CA ALA A 17 0.62 4.38 -15.67
C ALA A 17 -0.56 3.39 -15.59
N PHE A 18 -0.29 2.13 -15.30
CA PHE A 18 -1.35 1.12 -15.08
C PHE A 18 -2.20 1.46 -13.87
N TRP A 19 -1.57 1.87 -12.76
CA TRP A 19 -2.24 2.10 -11.48
C TRP A 19 -3.06 3.39 -11.48
N PHE A 20 -2.46 4.49 -11.93
CA PHE A 20 -3.02 5.84 -11.82
C PHE A 20 -3.54 6.42 -13.14
N GLY A 21 -3.31 5.75 -14.27
CA GLY A 21 -3.50 6.33 -15.60
C GLY A 21 -2.30 7.17 -16.03
N THR A 22 -2.41 7.80 -17.19
CA THR A 22 -1.41 8.73 -17.73
C THR A 22 -1.94 10.16 -17.71
N PRO A 23 -1.10 11.19 -17.77
CA PRO A 23 -1.54 12.58 -17.78
C PRO A 23 -2.54 12.95 -18.90
N ASP A 24 -2.57 12.19 -19.98
CA ASP A 24 -3.51 12.35 -21.09
C ASP A 24 -4.88 11.68 -20.82
N ASP A 25 -4.98 10.86 -19.76
CA ASP A 25 -6.23 10.23 -19.34
C ASP A 25 -7.11 11.26 -18.61
N PRO A 26 -8.37 11.46 -19.02
CA PRO A 26 -9.29 12.38 -18.34
C PRO A 26 -9.52 12.04 -16.85
N GLU A 27 -9.32 10.78 -16.45
CA GLU A 27 -9.47 10.32 -15.06
C GLU A 27 -8.14 10.32 -14.27
N TYR A 28 -7.04 10.79 -14.90
CA TYR A 28 -5.73 10.83 -14.24
C TYR A 28 -5.77 11.65 -12.94
N GLY A 29 -5.21 11.07 -11.89
CA GLY A 29 -5.21 11.69 -10.56
C GLY A 29 -6.55 11.60 -9.82
N GLY A 30 -7.57 10.99 -10.44
CA GLY A 30 -8.84 10.65 -9.80
C GLY A 30 -8.77 9.37 -9.00
N PHE A 31 -9.82 9.14 -8.20
CA PHE A 31 -10.00 7.90 -7.46
C PHE A 31 -10.56 6.82 -8.40
N ARG A 32 -10.05 5.60 -8.30
CA ARG A 32 -10.51 4.46 -9.11
C ARG A 32 -11.02 3.35 -8.19
N ASP A 33 -12.29 2.96 -8.33
CA ASP A 33 -12.95 1.95 -7.51
C ASP A 33 -12.24 0.59 -7.60
N VAL A 34 -11.64 0.27 -8.76
CA VAL A 34 -10.94 -1.00 -9.02
C VAL A 34 -9.82 -1.30 -8.03
N TRP A 35 -9.25 -0.30 -7.36
CA TRP A 35 -8.21 -0.50 -6.36
C TRP A 35 -8.70 -1.18 -5.08
N PHE A 36 -10.01 -1.01 -4.76
CA PHE A 36 -10.61 -1.46 -3.50
C PHE A 36 -11.71 -2.50 -3.71
N GLU A 37 -12.09 -2.74 -4.96
CA GLU A 37 -13.02 -3.79 -5.33
C GLU A 37 -12.29 -5.11 -5.58
N LYS A 38 -12.93 -6.22 -5.17
CA LYS A 38 -12.42 -7.54 -5.53
C LYS A 38 -12.73 -7.83 -7.01
N SER A 39 -11.71 -7.85 -7.85
CA SER A 39 -11.81 -8.13 -9.28
C SER A 39 -10.80 -9.19 -9.70
N GLU A 40 -11.28 -10.39 -10.06
CA GLU A 40 -10.41 -11.45 -10.56
C GLU A 40 -9.69 -11.06 -11.86
N ALA A 41 -10.32 -10.24 -12.70
CA ALA A 41 -9.74 -9.76 -13.95
C ALA A 41 -8.58 -8.77 -13.65
N PHE A 42 -8.78 -7.85 -12.70
CA PHE A 42 -7.74 -6.92 -12.28
C PHE A 42 -6.58 -7.66 -11.60
N ASP A 43 -6.89 -8.59 -10.68
CA ASP A 43 -5.89 -9.41 -9.99
C ASP A 43 -5.05 -10.22 -11.01
N ALA A 44 -5.68 -10.80 -12.04
CA ALA A 44 -5.00 -11.55 -13.09
C ALA A 44 -4.10 -10.66 -13.94
N GLU A 45 -4.54 -9.45 -14.30
CA GLU A 45 -3.74 -8.48 -15.06
C GLU A 45 -2.54 -7.98 -14.25
N VAL A 46 -2.76 -7.61 -12.98
CA VAL A 46 -1.67 -7.26 -12.04
C VAL A 46 -0.64 -8.40 -11.97
N GLY A 47 -1.11 -9.64 -11.86
CA GLY A 47 -0.25 -10.82 -11.81
C GLY A 47 0.56 -11.00 -13.10
N ALA A 48 -0.08 -10.92 -14.25
CA ALA A 48 0.56 -11.09 -15.55
C ALA A 48 1.66 -10.04 -15.81
N ARG A 49 1.45 -8.79 -15.36
CA ARG A 49 2.37 -7.68 -15.63
C ARG A 49 3.45 -7.52 -14.55
N PHE A 50 3.12 -7.69 -13.27
CA PHE A 50 3.96 -7.21 -12.19
C PHE A 50 4.41 -8.27 -11.18
N ALA A 51 4.05 -9.55 -11.33
CA ALA A 51 4.48 -10.60 -10.39
C ALA A 51 6.00 -10.77 -10.33
N GLU A 52 6.71 -10.72 -11.48
CA GLU A 52 8.17 -10.79 -11.50
C GLU A 52 8.81 -9.53 -10.91
N ALA A 53 8.25 -8.35 -11.20
CA ALA A 53 8.70 -7.10 -10.58
C ALA A 53 8.55 -7.13 -9.06
N HIS A 54 7.41 -7.63 -8.54
CA HIS A 54 7.21 -7.84 -7.11
C HIS A 54 8.29 -8.78 -6.53
N ALA A 55 8.57 -9.91 -7.19
CA ALA A 55 9.59 -10.85 -6.73
C ALA A 55 10.98 -10.19 -6.67
N ARG A 56 11.34 -9.37 -7.63
CA ARG A 56 12.59 -8.59 -7.64
C ARG A 56 12.63 -7.56 -6.51
N ALA A 57 11.54 -6.81 -6.30
CA ALA A 57 11.41 -5.86 -5.18
C ALA A 57 11.52 -6.56 -3.82
N ALA A 58 10.89 -7.72 -3.67
CA ALA A 58 10.98 -8.54 -2.46
C ALA A 58 12.42 -8.95 -2.13
N ARG A 59 13.26 -9.19 -3.15
CA ARG A 59 14.70 -9.50 -3.00
C ARG A 59 15.59 -8.26 -2.83
N GLY A 60 15.04 -7.03 -2.94
CA GLY A 60 15.79 -5.78 -2.83
C GLY A 60 16.47 -5.33 -4.13
N GLU A 61 16.22 -6.00 -5.25
CA GLU A 61 16.84 -5.69 -6.54
C GLU A 61 16.36 -4.35 -7.14
N LEU A 62 15.24 -3.82 -6.63
CA LEU A 62 14.64 -2.55 -7.07
C LEU A 62 14.73 -1.44 -6.00
N ASP A 63 15.51 -1.63 -4.93
CA ASP A 63 15.63 -0.64 -3.85
C ASP A 63 16.17 0.71 -4.36
N GLY A 64 16.92 0.71 -5.45
CA GLY A 64 17.39 1.93 -6.13
C GLY A 64 16.26 2.85 -6.63
N TRP A 65 15.05 2.34 -6.81
CA TRP A 65 13.90 3.18 -7.19
C TRP A 65 13.51 4.19 -6.11
N ALA A 66 13.85 3.91 -4.85
CA ALA A 66 13.50 4.78 -3.72
C ALA A 66 14.16 6.17 -3.75
N VAL A 67 15.11 6.43 -4.66
CA VAL A 67 15.83 7.71 -4.75
C VAL A 67 14.99 8.85 -5.34
N THR A 68 13.89 8.54 -6.03
CA THR A 68 12.97 9.53 -6.60
C THR A 68 11.56 9.37 -6.05
N PRO A 69 10.73 10.43 -6.00
CA PRO A 69 9.36 10.35 -5.49
C PRO A 69 8.51 9.30 -6.21
N LYS A 70 8.54 9.28 -7.53
CA LYS A 70 7.78 8.32 -8.35
C LYS A 70 8.33 6.90 -8.25
N GLY A 71 9.65 6.74 -8.20
CA GLY A 71 10.28 5.45 -8.00
C GLY A 71 9.97 4.85 -6.63
N ALA A 72 10.01 5.66 -5.56
CA ALA A 72 9.61 5.24 -4.22
C ALA A 72 8.14 4.79 -4.18
N LEU A 73 7.24 5.53 -4.82
CA LEU A 73 5.83 5.16 -4.94
C LEU A 73 5.66 3.83 -5.68
N ALA A 74 6.34 3.65 -6.83
CA ALA A 74 6.30 2.40 -7.58
C ALA A 74 6.83 1.21 -6.77
N LEU A 75 7.93 1.38 -6.04
CA LEU A 75 8.48 0.35 -5.16
C LEU A 75 7.48 -0.02 -4.05
N ILE A 76 6.83 0.97 -3.43
CA ILE A 76 5.81 0.75 -2.40
C ILE A 76 4.61 0.00 -2.98
N LEU A 77 4.11 0.34 -4.16
CA LEU A 77 3.04 -0.40 -4.83
C LEU A 77 3.41 -1.86 -5.06
N LEU A 78 4.65 -2.14 -5.52
CA LEU A 78 5.13 -3.52 -5.70
C LEU A 78 5.20 -4.30 -4.40
N LEU A 79 5.54 -3.66 -3.29
CA LEU A 79 5.75 -4.33 -2.00
C LEU A 79 4.47 -4.46 -1.16
N ASP A 80 3.50 -3.55 -1.34
CA ASP A 80 2.29 -3.47 -0.52
C ASP A 80 1.03 -3.88 -1.28
N GLN A 81 0.79 -3.33 -2.49
CA GLN A 81 -0.47 -3.52 -3.20
C GLN A 81 -0.45 -4.75 -4.12
N VAL A 82 0.56 -4.88 -4.95
CA VAL A 82 0.68 -6.01 -5.88
C VAL A 82 0.55 -7.36 -5.17
N PRO A 83 1.23 -7.65 -4.03
CA PRO A 83 1.07 -8.93 -3.36
C PRO A 83 -0.36 -9.16 -2.81
N ARG A 84 -1.08 -8.11 -2.43
CA ARG A 84 -2.49 -8.23 -2.01
C ARG A 84 -3.41 -8.67 -3.14
N ASN A 85 -3.12 -8.28 -4.37
CA ASN A 85 -3.85 -8.75 -5.54
C ASN A 85 -3.43 -10.20 -5.94
N ILE A 86 -2.13 -10.43 -6.16
CA ILE A 86 -1.64 -11.68 -6.74
C ILE A 86 -1.59 -12.87 -5.78
N HIS A 87 -1.61 -12.62 -4.46
CA HIS A 87 -1.51 -13.64 -3.41
C HIS A 87 -2.69 -13.59 -2.45
N ARG A 88 -3.82 -13.05 -2.89
CA ARG A 88 -5.03 -12.89 -2.08
C ARG A 88 -5.39 -14.19 -1.34
N GLY A 89 -5.68 -14.07 -0.04
CA GLY A 89 -6.04 -15.20 0.81
C GLY A 89 -4.87 -16.11 1.22
N THR A 90 -3.62 -15.72 0.97
CA THR A 90 -2.43 -16.46 1.39
C THR A 90 -1.50 -15.60 2.24
N PRO A 91 -0.61 -16.20 3.06
CA PRO A 91 0.38 -15.43 3.85
C PRO A 91 1.30 -14.54 2.98
N ARG A 92 1.50 -14.91 1.72
CA ARG A 92 2.34 -14.17 0.78
C ARG A 92 1.80 -12.77 0.49
N ALA A 93 0.49 -12.54 0.66
CA ALA A 93 -0.11 -11.21 0.49
C ALA A 93 0.48 -10.16 1.44
N PHE A 94 1.02 -10.57 2.57
CA PHE A 94 1.55 -9.70 3.63
C PHE A 94 3.07 -9.84 3.84
N ALA A 95 3.73 -10.73 3.09
CA ALA A 95 5.13 -11.10 3.33
C ALA A 95 6.12 -9.94 3.14
N THR A 96 5.75 -8.90 2.39
CA THR A 96 6.58 -7.74 2.09
C THR A 96 6.13 -6.46 2.81
N ASP A 97 5.12 -6.52 3.69
CA ASP A 97 4.60 -5.35 4.42
C ASP A 97 5.69 -4.58 5.18
N GLY A 98 6.61 -5.27 5.84
CA GLY A 98 7.73 -4.64 6.55
C GLY A 98 8.66 -3.85 5.62
N LYS A 99 8.98 -4.39 4.44
CA LYS A 99 9.79 -3.67 3.43
C LYS A 99 9.04 -2.48 2.85
N ALA A 100 7.74 -2.61 2.60
CA ALA A 100 6.91 -1.51 2.13
C ALA A 100 6.88 -0.36 3.15
N LEU A 101 6.73 -0.69 4.43
CA LEU A 101 6.77 0.29 5.52
C LEU A 101 8.12 1.00 5.61
N ASP A 102 9.23 0.27 5.50
CA ASP A 102 10.57 0.86 5.52
C ASP A 102 10.78 1.81 4.33
N ALA A 103 10.33 1.43 3.13
CA ALA A 103 10.37 2.28 1.95
C ALA A 103 9.50 3.54 2.13
N ALA A 104 8.30 3.42 2.68
CA ALA A 104 7.42 4.55 2.97
C ALA A 104 8.03 5.50 4.03
N LYS A 105 8.63 4.95 5.07
CA LYS A 105 9.37 5.74 6.07
C LYS A 105 10.54 6.52 5.45
N GLN A 106 11.28 5.90 4.54
CA GLN A 106 12.38 6.56 3.84
C GLN A 106 11.84 7.67 2.94
N ALA A 107 10.81 7.39 2.14
CA ALA A 107 10.20 8.39 1.26
C ALA A 107 9.73 9.64 2.01
N LEU A 108 9.16 9.48 3.22
CA LEU A 108 8.79 10.61 4.09
C LEU A 108 10.01 11.38 4.62
N ARG A 109 11.09 10.69 5.02
CA ARG A 109 12.33 11.37 5.45
C ARG A 109 12.92 12.22 4.35
N ASP A 110 12.83 11.74 3.11
CA ASP A 110 13.38 12.42 1.93
C ASP A 110 12.41 13.49 1.37
N GLY A 111 11.19 13.62 1.96
CA GLY A 111 10.19 14.60 1.56
C GLY A 111 9.52 14.29 0.20
N HIS A 112 9.60 13.03 -0.24
CA HIS A 112 9.07 12.60 -1.55
C HIS A 112 7.56 12.79 -1.68
N ASP A 113 6.82 12.68 -0.59
CA ASP A 113 5.38 12.86 -0.56
C ASP A 113 4.95 14.26 -1.05
N THR A 114 5.78 15.28 -0.86
CA THR A 114 5.46 16.66 -1.28
C THR A 114 5.41 16.83 -2.80
N ALA A 115 6.06 15.96 -3.55
CA ALA A 115 6.09 15.97 -5.01
C ALA A 115 4.99 15.08 -5.65
N LEU A 116 4.16 14.42 -4.84
CA LEU A 116 3.12 13.50 -5.29
C LEU A 116 1.74 14.14 -5.22
N THR A 117 0.83 13.69 -6.08
CA THR A 117 -0.59 14.07 -6.05
C THR A 117 -1.27 13.52 -4.78
N PRO A 118 -2.44 14.04 -4.37
CA PRO A 118 -3.15 13.51 -3.19
C PRO A 118 -3.44 12.01 -3.28
N VAL A 119 -3.84 11.51 -4.46
CA VAL A 119 -4.12 10.07 -4.65
C VAL A 119 -2.86 9.23 -4.58
N GLU A 120 -1.74 9.69 -5.10
CA GLU A 120 -0.45 9.02 -5.00
C GLU A 120 0.05 8.97 -3.55
N ARG A 121 -0.11 10.06 -2.78
CA ARG A 121 0.19 10.07 -1.34
C ARG A 121 -0.64 9.07 -0.56
N LEU A 122 -1.92 8.89 -0.93
CA LEU A 122 -2.77 7.87 -0.32
C LEU A 122 -2.07 6.51 -0.34
N PHE A 123 -1.55 6.08 -1.51
CA PHE A 123 -0.84 4.80 -1.64
C PHE A 123 0.54 4.80 -0.97
N LEU A 124 1.28 5.90 -1.01
CA LEU A 124 2.55 6.03 -0.29
C LEU A 124 2.37 5.85 1.22
N TYR A 125 1.22 6.24 1.78
CA TYR A 125 0.93 6.15 3.22
C TYR A 125 0.31 4.81 3.64
N MET A 126 -0.20 3.98 2.72
CA MET A 126 -0.85 2.70 3.04
C MET A 126 0.00 1.75 3.89
N PRO A 127 1.33 1.62 3.72
CA PRO A 127 2.12 0.76 4.57
C PRO A 127 2.04 1.08 6.07
N PHE A 128 1.84 2.35 6.45
CA PHE A 128 1.62 2.73 7.85
C PHE A 128 0.28 2.21 8.36
N GLN A 129 -0.78 2.32 7.55
CA GLN A 129 -2.11 1.82 7.87
C GLN A 129 -2.15 0.28 7.95
N HIS A 130 -1.30 -0.41 7.19
CA HIS A 130 -1.23 -1.86 7.15
C HIS A 130 -0.35 -2.48 8.26
N ALA A 131 0.39 -1.65 9.00
CA ALA A 131 1.28 -2.11 10.06
C ALA A 131 0.51 -2.61 11.30
N GLU A 132 0.90 -3.77 11.83
CA GLU A 132 0.43 -4.26 13.14
C GLU A 132 1.29 -3.65 14.26
N ASP A 133 1.37 -2.32 14.31
CA ASP A 133 2.16 -1.52 15.25
C ASP A 133 1.42 -0.22 15.57
N LEU A 134 1.14 0.04 16.85
CA LEU A 134 0.32 1.19 17.26
C LEU A 134 0.98 2.53 16.94
N VAL A 135 2.31 2.63 17.02
CA VAL A 135 3.05 3.86 16.71
C VAL A 135 2.92 4.20 15.22
N GLU A 136 3.00 3.19 14.35
CA GLU A 136 2.83 3.40 12.92
C GLU A 136 1.36 3.70 12.56
N GLN A 137 0.39 3.16 13.31
CA GLN A 137 -1.01 3.50 13.17
C GLN A 137 -1.30 4.96 13.58
N GLU A 138 -0.74 5.46 14.68
CA GLU A 138 -0.83 6.86 15.09
C GLU A 138 -0.22 7.79 14.04
N ARG A 139 0.89 7.37 13.45
CA ARG A 139 1.50 8.08 12.33
C ARG A 139 0.59 8.09 11.09
N SER A 140 -0.04 6.96 10.79
CA SER A 140 -1.04 6.84 9.74
C SER A 140 -2.16 7.87 9.92
N LEU A 141 -2.78 7.96 11.11
CA LEU A 141 -3.80 8.98 11.40
C LEU A 141 -3.33 10.38 11.04
N THR A 142 -2.12 10.76 11.51
CA THR A 142 -1.55 12.08 11.23
C THR A 142 -1.39 12.35 9.73
N LEU A 143 -0.97 11.36 8.96
CA LEU A 143 -0.75 11.46 7.51
C LEU A 143 -2.08 11.61 6.76
N TYR A 144 -3.05 10.75 7.07
CA TYR A 144 -4.35 10.77 6.41
C TYR A 144 -5.23 11.98 6.80
N ASP A 145 -5.10 12.48 8.03
CA ASP A 145 -5.77 13.71 8.45
C ASP A 145 -5.24 14.93 7.67
N ARG A 146 -3.93 15.00 7.44
CA ARG A 146 -3.33 16.03 6.59
C ARG A 146 -3.67 15.88 5.11
N LEU A 147 -3.87 14.66 4.65
CA LEU A 147 -4.25 14.38 3.26
C LEU A 147 -5.66 14.88 2.95
N GLY A 148 -6.60 14.79 3.90
CA GLY A 148 -7.94 15.36 3.80
C GLY A 148 -8.90 14.61 2.89
N ILE A 149 -8.60 13.36 2.50
CA ILE A 149 -9.50 12.48 1.74
C ILE A 149 -10.39 11.73 2.74
N GLU A 150 -11.65 12.12 2.86
CA GLU A 150 -12.59 11.65 3.90
C GLU A 150 -12.68 10.11 4.00
N GLY A 151 -12.80 9.41 2.87
CA GLY A 151 -12.85 7.95 2.84
C GLY A 151 -11.58 7.29 3.39
N ALA A 152 -10.42 7.85 3.03
CA ALA A 152 -9.12 7.35 3.49
C ALA A 152 -8.90 7.64 4.99
N GLN A 153 -9.34 8.80 5.49
CA GLN A 153 -9.32 9.12 6.92
C GLN A 153 -10.15 8.10 7.72
N LYS A 154 -11.39 7.85 7.30
CA LYS A 154 -12.27 6.85 7.96
C LYS A 154 -11.62 5.47 7.99
N SER A 155 -10.99 5.06 6.89
CA SER A 155 -10.25 3.80 6.81
C SER A 155 -9.08 3.78 7.79
N ALA A 156 -8.24 4.82 7.84
CA ALA A 156 -7.12 4.90 8.76
C ALA A 156 -7.56 4.84 10.23
N HIS A 157 -8.63 5.56 10.59
CA HIS A 157 -9.20 5.48 11.94
C HIS A 157 -9.66 4.07 12.29
N ARG A 158 -10.33 3.38 11.36
CA ARG A 158 -10.78 1.99 11.60
C ARG A 158 -9.61 1.03 11.79
N HIS A 159 -8.56 1.13 11.00
CA HIS A 159 -7.34 0.32 11.17
C HIS A 159 -6.70 0.57 12.53
N HIS A 160 -6.55 1.84 12.90
CA HIS A 160 -6.00 2.22 14.20
C HIS A 160 -6.82 1.67 15.38
N GLU A 161 -8.15 1.78 15.33
CA GLU A 161 -9.05 1.22 16.37
C GLU A 161 -8.81 -0.28 16.57
N ILE A 162 -8.68 -1.03 15.47
CA ILE A 162 -8.46 -2.48 15.53
C ILE A 162 -7.10 -2.79 16.15
N ILE A 163 -6.05 -2.08 15.74
CA ILE A 163 -4.71 -2.29 16.31
C ILE A 163 -4.64 -1.83 17.77
N ALA A 164 -5.30 -0.75 18.13
CA ALA A 164 -5.38 -0.31 19.53
C ALA A 164 -6.11 -1.33 20.42
N LEU A 165 -7.10 -2.04 19.86
CA LEU A 165 -7.88 -3.04 20.61
C LEU A 165 -7.18 -4.40 20.69
N PHE A 166 -6.61 -4.89 19.58
CA PHE A 166 -6.11 -6.25 19.48
C PHE A 166 -4.59 -6.36 19.31
N GLY A 167 -3.89 -5.26 19.01
CA GLY A 167 -2.46 -5.26 18.68
C GLY A 167 -2.13 -5.91 17.34
N ARG A 168 -3.15 -6.41 16.62
CA ARG A 168 -3.03 -7.08 15.33
C ARG A 168 -4.36 -7.01 14.57
N PHE A 169 -4.33 -7.38 13.28
CA PHE A 169 -5.56 -7.50 12.48
C PHE A 169 -6.16 -8.91 12.59
N PRO A 170 -7.29 -9.12 13.29
CA PRO A 170 -7.88 -10.44 13.48
C PRO A 170 -8.22 -11.16 12.17
N HIS A 171 -8.64 -10.43 11.13
CA HIS A 171 -8.96 -11.03 9.83
C HIS A 171 -7.75 -11.69 9.14
N ARG A 172 -6.51 -11.38 9.54
CA ARG A 172 -5.30 -12.02 9.03
C ARG A 172 -4.97 -13.32 9.78
N ASN A 173 -5.59 -13.59 10.94
CA ASN A 173 -5.18 -14.71 11.80
C ASN A 173 -5.26 -16.05 11.09
N ALA A 174 -6.40 -16.38 10.48
CA ALA A 174 -6.57 -17.66 9.77
C ALA A 174 -5.57 -17.80 8.60
N ILE A 175 -5.34 -16.71 7.86
CA ILE A 175 -4.41 -16.69 6.72
C ILE A 175 -2.96 -16.91 7.19
N LEU A 176 -2.58 -16.32 8.33
CA LEU A 176 -1.23 -16.38 8.89
C LEU A 176 -1.02 -17.57 9.84
N GLY A 177 -2.01 -18.45 10.02
CA GLY A 177 -1.94 -19.58 10.94
C GLY A 177 -1.85 -19.17 12.41
N ARG A 178 -2.46 -18.05 12.79
CA ARG A 178 -2.53 -17.54 14.16
C ARG A 178 -3.89 -17.92 14.77
N ASP A 179 -3.88 -18.38 16.02
CA ASP A 179 -5.11 -18.63 16.77
C ASP A 179 -5.79 -17.28 17.11
N SER A 180 -7.11 -17.23 16.94
CA SER A 180 -7.91 -16.08 17.35
C SER A 180 -8.41 -16.25 18.78
N THR A 181 -8.42 -15.15 19.55
CA THR A 181 -9.06 -15.12 20.87
C THR A 181 -10.59 -15.12 20.75
N PRO A 182 -11.35 -15.43 21.82
CA PRO A 182 -12.82 -15.33 21.78
C PRO A 182 -13.32 -13.93 21.41
N GLU A 183 -12.62 -12.88 21.86
CA GLU A 183 -12.94 -11.48 21.56
C GLU A 183 -12.69 -11.16 20.09
N GLU A 184 -11.59 -11.65 19.51
CA GLU A 184 -11.30 -11.50 18.08
C GLU A 184 -12.32 -12.25 17.21
N LEU A 185 -12.77 -13.45 17.64
CA LEU A 185 -13.80 -14.19 16.93
C LEU A 185 -15.13 -13.43 16.95
N ALA A 186 -15.52 -12.88 18.10
CA ALA A 186 -16.73 -12.06 18.21
C ALA A 186 -16.64 -10.79 17.31
N PHE A 187 -15.48 -10.13 17.30
CA PHE A 187 -15.22 -8.99 16.42
C PHE A 187 -15.34 -9.33 14.93
N LEU A 188 -14.88 -10.52 14.50
CA LEU A 188 -14.95 -10.95 13.10
C LEU A 188 -16.37 -11.15 12.58
N GLU A 189 -17.37 -11.27 13.45
CA GLU A 189 -18.80 -11.31 13.10
C GLU A 189 -19.40 -9.91 12.89
N GLU A 190 -18.68 -8.83 13.26
CA GLU A 190 -19.16 -7.47 13.11
C GLU A 190 -19.00 -6.95 11.67
N PRO A 191 -19.85 -6.00 11.21
CA PRO A 191 -19.62 -5.30 9.94
C PRO A 191 -18.27 -4.55 9.96
N ASN A 192 -17.58 -4.53 8.81
CA ASN A 192 -16.28 -3.88 8.66
C ASN A 192 -15.18 -4.42 9.60
N SER A 193 -15.22 -5.70 9.90
CA SER A 193 -14.19 -6.43 10.66
C SER A 193 -12.99 -6.86 9.77
N SER A 194 -13.14 -6.75 8.44
CA SER A 194 -12.11 -7.09 7.44
C SER A 194 -12.14 -6.09 6.28
N PHE A 195 -11.02 -5.94 5.59
CA PHE A 195 -10.79 -5.05 4.44
C PHE A 195 -9.68 -5.60 3.53
#